data_578982a82498bc7fbf34a0dcd1025e46
#
_entry.id   578982a82498bc7fbf34a0dcd1025e46
#
_cell.length_a   1.000
_cell.length_b   1.000
_cell.length_c   1.000
_cell.angle_alpha   90.00
_cell.angle_beta   90.00
_cell.angle_gamma   90.00
#
_symmetry.space_group_name_H-M   'P 1'
#
loop_
_entity.id
_entity.type
_entity.pdbx_description
1 polymer ?
#
loop_
_entity_poly.entity_id
_entity_poly.type
_entity_poly.pdbx_seq_one_letter_code
_entity_poly.pdbx_strand_id
1 'polypeptide(L)'
;KAFTDVDVVYYLVHSMGSPGKNDFAEVERISAENVAAVAAEAGVSRIVYLGGLHPETGELSEHLESRAEVGRILIESDVPTFVLQAGVVIGAGSASFEMIRHLTNRLPVMTTPKWVHNKIQPIAVRDILHYLIEAATADLPESRTYDVGGPDVMEYGEMMNIYAGVAGLRPRRMVVLPVLTPRLAGHWIGLVTP
;
A
#
# COMPACT_ATOMS: atom_id res chain seq x y z
N LYS A 1 20.81 19.20 5.95
CA LYS A 1 21.53 18.97 4.67
C LYS A 1 20.72 18.18 3.64
N ALA A 2 19.88 17.22 4.04
CA ALA A 2 19.09 16.43 3.06
C ALA A 2 18.01 17.26 2.36
N PHE A 3 17.44 18.25 3.03
CA PHE A 3 16.32 19.07 2.53
C PHE A 3 16.74 20.50 2.13
N THR A 4 18.02 20.76 1.95
CA THR A 4 18.51 22.07 1.46
C THR A 4 18.11 22.24 -0.01
N ASP A 5 17.44 23.34 -0.35
CA ASP A 5 16.93 23.66 -1.68
C ASP A 5 15.94 22.62 -2.24
N VAL A 6 15.12 22.02 -1.35
CA VAL A 6 14.07 21.06 -1.71
C VAL A 6 12.70 21.72 -1.54
N ASP A 7 11.91 21.76 -2.61
CA ASP A 7 10.56 22.30 -2.61
C ASP A 7 9.52 21.24 -2.21
N VAL A 8 9.68 20.00 -2.67
CA VAL A 8 8.72 18.92 -2.47
C VAL A 8 9.40 17.66 -1.93
N VAL A 9 8.84 17.06 -0.90
CA VAL A 9 9.29 15.79 -0.31
C VAL A 9 8.29 14.70 -0.62
N TYR A 10 8.72 13.63 -1.30
CA TYR A 10 7.95 12.39 -1.41
C TYR A 10 8.33 11.44 -0.29
N TYR A 11 7.41 11.23 0.64
CA TYR A 11 7.59 10.26 1.71
C TYR A 11 7.06 8.89 1.26
N LEU A 12 7.98 8.02 0.82
CA LEU A 12 7.68 6.70 0.27
C LEU A 12 8.36 5.56 1.07
N VAL A 13 8.84 5.89 2.27
CA VAL A 13 9.56 4.95 3.12
C VAL A 13 8.60 4.19 4.02
N HIS A 14 8.87 2.89 4.24
CA HIS A 14 8.17 2.06 5.21
C HIS A 14 9.08 0.94 5.71
N SER A 15 8.88 0.53 6.97
CA SER A 15 9.80 -0.34 7.71
C SER A 15 9.43 -1.82 7.68
N MET A 16 8.92 -2.36 6.57
CA MET A 16 8.45 -3.75 6.43
C MET A 16 9.54 -4.84 6.52
N GLY A 17 10.67 -4.62 7.10
CA GLY A 17 11.76 -5.59 7.17
C GLY A 17 12.54 -5.61 8.47
N SER A 18 12.13 -4.85 9.48
CA SER A 18 12.86 -4.81 10.74
C SER A 18 12.61 -6.06 11.60
N PRO A 19 13.65 -6.72 12.14
CA PRO A 19 13.48 -7.85 13.03
C PRO A 19 13.00 -7.39 14.42
N GLY A 20 11.71 -7.64 14.72
CA GLY A 20 11.09 -7.32 16.01
C GLY A 20 9.66 -6.81 15.81
N LYS A 21 8.67 -7.60 16.22
CA LYS A 21 7.26 -7.32 15.92
C LYS A 21 6.69 -6.02 16.51
N ASN A 22 7.30 -5.46 17.55
CA ASN A 22 6.78 -4.28 18.26
C ASN A 22 7.54 -2.99 17.90
N ASP A 23 8.50 -3.06 16.98
CA ASP A 23 9.45 -1.97 16.74
C ASP A 23 9.18 -1.18 15.45
N PHE A 24 8.44 -1.78 14.47
CA PHE A 24 8.27 -1.13 13.18
C PHE A 24 7.34 0.08 13.24
N ALA A 25 6.24 0.01 14.00
CA ALA A 25 5.28 1.11 14.12
C ALA A 25 5.94 2.34 14.79
N GLU A 26 6.72 2.09 15.82
CA GLU A 26 7.48 3.13 16.50
C GLU A 26 8.55 3.75 15.59
N VAL A 27 9.26 2.92 14.81
CA VAL A 27 10.24 3.40 13.82
C VAL A 27 9.56 4.23 12.73
N GLU A 28 8.41 3.81 12.22
CA GLU A 28 7.63 4.57 11.23
C GLU A 28 7.14 5.91 11.81
N ARG A 29 6.63 5.91 13.04
CA ARG A 29 6.19 7.11 13.74
C ARG A 29 7.33 8.11 13.90
N ILE A 30 8.46 7.68 14.48
CA ILE A 30 9.64 8.54 14.68
C ILE A 30 10.17 9.06 13.34
N SER A 31 10.17 8.22 12.30
CA SER A 31 10.63 8.62 10.96
C SER A 31 9.74 9.72 10.36
N ALA A 32 8.43 9.59 10.50
CA ALA A 32 7.48 10.58 10.02
C ALA A 32 7.62 11.92 10.79
N GLU A 33 7.71 11.86 12.12
CA GLU A 33 7.94 13.04 12.96
C GLU A 33 9.23 13.78 12.60
N ASN A 34 10.34 13.03 12.40
CA ASN A 34 11.61 13.61 12.00
C ASN A 34 11.54 14.27 10.62
N VAL A 35 10.88 13.63 9.65
CA VAL A 35 10.72 14.19 8.29
C VAL A 35 9.86 15.44 8.35
N ALA A 36 8.73 15.42 9.06
CA ALA A 36 7.86 16.57 9.24
C ALA A 36 8.62 17.78 9.85
N ALA A 37 9.34 17.56 10.95
CA ALA A 37 10.11 18.60 11.62
C ALA A 37 11.21 19.19 10.71
N VAL A 38 12.02 18.35 10.08
CA VAL A 38 13.11 18.81 9.20
C VAL A 38 12.57 19.48 7.94
N ALA A 39 11.44 19.02 7.39
CA ALA A 39 10.79 19.65 6.24
C ALA A 39 10.30 21.06 6.59
N ALA A 40 9.67 21.23 7.76
CA ALA A 40 9.24 22.54 8.25
C ALA A 40 10.44 23.50 8.47
N GLU A 41 11.50 23.03 9.14
CA GLU A 41 12.72 23.81 9.35
C GLU A 41 13.41 24.24 8.05
N ALA A 42 13.37 23.38 7.03
CA ALA A 42 13.97 23.65 5.72
C ALA A 42 13.11 24.53 4.81
N GLY A 43 11.87 24.82 5.18
CA GLY A 43 10.94 25.59 4.36
C GLY A 43 10.42 24.83 3.15
N VAL A 44 10.32 23.49 3.27
CA VAL A 44 9.70 22.63 2.22
C VAL A 44 8.26 23.07 2.01
N SER A 45 7.87 23.29 0.76
CA SER A 45 6.55 23.80 0.42
C SER A 45 5.47 22.70 0.44
N ARG A 46 5.86 21.42 0.35
CA ARG A 46 4.91 20.30 0.27
C ARG A 46 5.51 18.95 0.63
N ILE A 47 4.70 18.13 1.29
CA ILE A 47 4.95 16.70 1.47
C ILE A 47 3.89 15.93 0.68
N VAL A 48 4.32 14.90 -0.05
CA VAL A 48 3.44 13.91 -0.71
C VAL A 48 3.72 12.54 -0.11
N TYR A 49 2.73 11.95 0.51
CA TYR A 49 2.82 10.63 1.13
C TYR A 49 1.96 9.62 0.39
N LEU A 50 2.50 8.43 0.12
CA LEU A 50 1.74 7.29 -0.40
C LEU A 50 1.50 6.28 0.71
N GLY A 51 0.28 6.27 1.22
CA GLY A 51 -0.21 5.34 2.23
C GLY A 51 -0.99 4.16 1.65
N GLY A 52 -1.48 3.28 2.52
CA GLY A 52 -2.38 2.19 2.17
C GLY A 52 -3.85 2.59 2.30
N LEU A 53 -4.66 2.18 1.34
CA LEU A 53 -6.12 2.36 1.41
C LEU A 53 -6.67 1.54 2.59
N HIS A 54 -7.42 2.18 3.44
CA HIS A 54 -8.07 1.55 4.59
C HIS A 54 -9.49 2.10 4.79
N PRO A 55 -10.41 1.31 5.37
CA PRO A 55 -11.73 1.80 5.71
C PRO A 55 -11.66 2.86 6.81
N GLU A 56 -12.59 3.80 6.80
CA GLU A 56 -12.71 4.84 7.85
C GLU A 56 -13.13 4.27 9.21
N THR A 57 -13.78 3.10 9.22
CA THR A 57 -14.30 2.45 10.43
C THR A 57 -13.94 0.98 10.45
N GLY A 58 -13.68 0.44 11.65
CA GLY A 58 -13.34 -0.97 11.87
C GLY A 58 -11.92 -1.15 12.41
N GLU A 59 -11.59 -2.39 12.75
CA GLU A 59 -10.23 -2.74 13.19
C GLU A 59 -9.29 -2.81 11.99
N LEU A 60 -8.22 -2.04 12.03
CA LEU A 60 -7.14 -2.09 11.05
C LEU A 60 -6.13 -3.17 11.43
N SER A 61 -5.40 -3.69 10.45
CA SER A 61 -4.21 -4.46 10.74
C SER A 61 -3.10 -3.53 11.27
N GLU A 62 -2.20 -4.06 12.10
CA GLU A 62 -1.06 -3.28 12.65
C GLU A 62 -0.31 -2.47 11.58
N HIS A 63 -0.17 -3.03 10.37
CA HIS A 63 0.47 -2.35 9.24
C HIS A 63 -0.36 -1.18 8.68
N LEU A 64 -1.67 -1.35 8.58
CA LEU A 64 -2.54 -0.27 8.09
C LEU A 64 -2.69 0.82 9.13
N GLU A 65 -2.74 0.46 10.41
CA GLU A 65 -2.79 1.39 11.53
C GLU A 65 -1.54 2.27 11.57
N SER A 66 -0.33 1.67 11.48
CA SER A 66 0.92 2.41 11.39
C SER A 66 0.95 3.37 10.20
N ARG A 67 0.48 2.95 9.03
CA ARG A 67 0.41 3.82 7.84
C ARG A 67 -0.61 4.96 7.98
N ALA A 68 -1.73 4.70 8.61
CA ALA A 68 -2.72 5.74 8.92
C ALA A 68 -2.13 6.76 9.91
N GLU A 69 -1.39 6.30 10.91
CA GLU A 69 -0.69 7.17 11.87
C GLU A 69 0.36 8.05 11.18
N VAL A 70 1.19 7.50 10.31
CA VAL A 70 2.13 8.28 9.50
C VAL A 70 1.42 9.36 8.70
N GLY A 71 0.31 9.01 8.03
CA GLY A 71 -0.50 9.98 7.27
C GLY A 71 -1.01 11.12 8.16
N ARG A 72 -1.49 10.80 9.37
CA ARG A 72 -1.97 11.77 10.35
C ARG A 72 -0.86 12.69 10.82
N ILE A 73 0.31 12.16 11.19
CA ILE A 73 1.48 12.95 11.62
C ILE A 73 1.88 13.97 10.56
N LEU A 74 1.94 13.54 9.29
CA LEU A 74 2.32 14.40 8.19
C LEU A 74 1.26 15.48 7.89
N ILE A 75 -0.03 15.16 7.99
CA ILE A 75 -1.15 16.13 7.83
C ILE A 75 -1.15 17.16 8.94
N GLU A 76 -0.88 16.75 10.19
CA GLU A 76 -0.85 17.63 11.36
C GLU A 76 0.42 18.48 11.45
N SER A 77 1.39 18.27 10.55
CA SER A 77 2.61 19.07 10.49
C SER A 77 2.37 20.47 9.92
N ASP A 78 3.35 21.36 10.09
CA ASP A 78 3.33 22.72 9.55
C ASP A 78 3.55 22.79 8.02
N VAL A 79 3.79 21.64 7.36
CA VAL A 79 4.02 21.56 5.90
C VAL A 79 2.78 21.07 5.19
N PRO A 80 2.26 21.78 4.18
CA PRO A 80 1.13 21.32 3.37
C PRO A 80 1.35 19.91 2.83
N THR A 81 0.42 18.97 3.12
CA THR A 81 0.61 17.55 2.87
C THR A 81 -0.53 16.93 2.05
N PHE A 82 -0.18 16.27 0.94
CA PHE A 82 -1.05 15.33 0.23
C PHE A 82 -0.81 13.90 0.72
N VAL A 83 -1.81 13.27 1.27
CA VAL A 83 -1.81 11.83 1.56
C VAL A 83 -2.61 11.12 0.49
N LEU A 84 -1.95 10.30 -0.33
CA LEU A 84 -2.59 9.43 -1.32
C LEU A 84 -2.69 8.03 -0.73
N GLN A 85 -3.91 7.50 -0.61
CA GLN A 85 -4.15 6.14 -0.12
C GLN A 85 -4.47 5.23 -1.30
N ALA A 86 -3.61 4.26 -1.56
CA ALA A 86 -3.78 3.31 -2.65
C ALA A 86 -4.00 1.89 -2.12
N GLY A 87 -4.82 1.13 -2.83
CA GLY A 87 -4.95 -0.30 -2.64
C GLY A 87 -3.78 -1.08 -3.26
N VAL A 88 -4.09 -2.19 -3.93
CA VAL A 88 -3.07 -2.99 -4.61
C VAL A 88 -2.55 -2.27 -5.85
N VAL A 89 -1.27 -1.94 -5.87
CA VAL A 89 -0.62 -1.38 -7.05
C VAL A 89 -0.19 -2.50 -8.00
N ILE A 90 -0.70 -2.45 -9.24
CA ILE A 90 -0.37 -3.41 -10.30
C ILE A 90 0.78 -2.87 -11.14
N GLY A 91 1.91 -3.56 -11.11
CA GLY A 91 3.09 -3.20 -11.89
C GLY A 91 4.26 -4.11 -11.63
N ALA A 92 5.25 -4.08 -12.53
CA ALA A 92 6.48 -4.83 -12.36
C ALA A 92 7.22 -4.36 -11.07
N GLY A 93 7.64 -5.32 -10.26
CA GLY A 93 8.30 -5.04 -8.98
C GLY A 93 7.37 -4.76 -7.80
N SER A 94 6.05 -4.67 -8.00
CA SER A 94 5.09 -4.62 -6.89
C SER A 94 5.04 -5.96 -6.16
N ALA A 95 5.45 -6.00 -4.91
CA ALA A 95 5.47 -7.24 -4.13
C ALA A 95 4.09 -7.93 -4.08
N SER A 96 3.01 -7.16 -3.91
CA SER A 96 1.64 -7.68 -3.90
C SER A 96 1.25 -8.29 -5.23
N PHE A 97 1.57 -7.63 -6.35
CA PHE A 97 1.27 -8.13 -7.68
C PHE A 97 2.13 -9.33 -8.05
N GLU A 98 3.43 -9.32 -7.72
CA GLU A 98 4.32 -10.45 -7.95
C GLU A 98 3.86 -11.71 -7.19
N MET A 99 3.39 -11.55 -5.94
CA MET A 99 2.82 -12.66 -5.18
C MET A 99 1.59 -13.25 -5.90
N ILE A 100 0.66 -12.41 -6.35
CA ILE A 100 -0.52 -12.84 -7.11
C ILE A 100 -0.10 -13.56 -8.38
N ARG A 101 0.85 -13.00 -9.11
CA ARG A 101 1.39 -13.57 -10.34
C ARG A 101 2.00 -14.95 -10.11
N HIS A 102 2.84 -15.10 -9.08
CA HIS A 102 3.48 -16.38 -8.76
C HIS A 102 2.47 -17.44 -8.33
N LEU A 103 1.53 -17.12 -7.46
CA LEU A 103 0.48 -18.04 -7.01
C LEU A 103 -0.38 -18.48 -8.18
N THR A 104 -0.82 -17.53 -9.02
CA THR A 104 -1.68 -17.83 -10.14
C THR A 104 -0.96 -18.68 -11.21
N ASN A 105 0.31 -18.46 -11.48
CA ASN A 105 1.06 -19.25 -12.44
C ASN A 105 1.28 -20.70 -11.98
N ARG A 106 1.49 -20.91 -10.68
CA ARG A 106 1.89 -22.23 -10.14
C ARG A 106 0.72 -23.11 -9.73
N LEU A 107 -0.39 -22.50 -9.27
CA LEU A 107 -1.46 -23.23 -8.61
C LEU A 107 -2.76 -23.22 -9.43
N PRO A 108 -3.12 -24.35 -10.07
CA PRO A 108 -4.41 -24.48 -10.77
C PRO A 108 -5.60 -24.53 -9.79
N VAL A 109 -5.36 -24.98 -8.55
CA VAL A 109 -6.31 -24.97 -7.45
C VAL A 109 -5.62 -24.32 -6.25
N MET A 110 -6.23 -23.30 -5.67
CA MET A 110 -5.69 -22.56 -4.54
C MET A 110 -6.59 -22.75 -3.32
N THR A 111 -5.99 -23.16 -2.22
CA THR A 111 -6.65 -23.08 -0.92
C THR A 111 -6.46 -21.66 -0.38
N THR A 112 -7.56 -20.95 -0.16
CA THR A 112 -7.55 -19.53 0.17
C THR A 112 -8.27 -19.28 1.49
N PRO A 113 -7.84 -18.28 2.28
CA PRO A 113 -8.59 -17.81 3.42
C PRO A 113 -9.79 -16.98 2.96
N LYS A 114 -10.72 -16.70 3.91
CA LYS A 114 -11.95 -15.95 3.61
C LYS A 114 -11.70 -14.56 3.00
N TRP A 115 -10.58 -13.93 3.31
CA TRP A 115 -10.25 -12.59 2.80
C TRP A 115 -10.07 -12.54 1.26
N VAL A 116 -9.99 -13.68 0.57
CA VAL A 116 -9.97 -13.72 -0.90
C VAL A 116 -11.21 -13.06 -1.53
N HIS A 117 -12.30 -12.99 -0.76
CA HIS A 117 -13.55 -12.32 -1.14
C HIS A 117 -13.60 -10.84 -0.71
N ASN A 118 -12.55 -10.33 -0.05
CA ASN A 118 -12.50 -8.91 0.26
C ASN A 118 -12.40 -8.11 -1.03
N LYS A 119 -13.16 -7.04 -1.09
CA LYS A 119 -13.13 -6.09 -2.19
C LYS A 119 -11.85 -5.27 -2.14
N ILE A 120 -11.29 -5.08 -3.30
CA ILE A 120 -10.12 -4.24 -3.54
C ILE A 120 -10.40 -3.35 -4.75
N GLN A 121 -9.70 -2.23 -4.82
CA GLN A 121 -9.70 -1.34 -5.97
C GLN A 121 -8.24 -1.19 -6.45
N PRO A 122 -7.77 -2.10 -7.31
CA PRO A 122 -6.38 -2.08 -7.77
C PRO A 122 -6.13 -0.87 -8.66
N ILE A 123 -4.91 -0.37 -8.63
CA ILE A 123 -4.46 0.76 -9.45
C ILE A 123 -3.20 0.39 -10.22
N ALA A 124 -3.09 0.79 -11.48
CA ALA A 124 -1.85 0.58 -12.24
C ALA A 124 -0.72 1.48 -11.70
N VAL A 125 0.52 0.97 -11.68
CA VAL A 125 1.70 1.75 -11.26
C VAL A 125 1.84 3.05 -12.06
N ARG A 126 1.45 3.06 -13.32
CA ARG A 126 1.46 4.23 -14.20
C ARG A 126 0.51 5.32 -13.71
N ASP A 127 -0.67 4.91 -13.23
CA ASP A 127 -1.68 5.86 -12.77
C ASP A 127 -1.32 6.41 -11.37
N ILE A 128 -0.78 5.58 -10.47
CA ILE A 128 -0.30 6.10 -9.18
C ILE A 128 0.88 7.03 -9.34
N LEU A 129 1.79 6.78 -10.30
CA LEU A 129 2.87 7.71 -10.61
C LEU A 129 2.35 9.04 -11.15
N HIS A 130 1.28 9.02 -11.97
CA HIS A 130 0.62 10.24 -12.42
C HIS A 130 0.07 11.05 -11.23
N TYR A 131 -0.67 10.42 -10.31
CA TYR A 131 -1.16 11.10 -9.11
C TYR A 131 -0.06 11.65 -8.23
N LEU A 132 1.05 10.92 -8.06
CA LEU A 132 2.20 11.39 -7.29
C LEU A 132 2.82 12.65 -7.93
N ILE A 133 2.97 12.68 -9.25
CA ILE A 133 3.52 13.83 -9.98
C ILE A 133 2.58 15.03 -9.86
N GLU A 134 1.30 14.85 -10.13
CA GLU A 134 0.30 15.92 -10.04
C GLU A 134 0.20 16.49 -8.61
N ALA A 135 0.30 15.64 -7.58
CA ALA A 135 0.27 16.06 -6.19
C ALA A 135 1.40 17.03 -5.83
N ALA A 136 2.51 17.04 -6.57
CA ALA A 136 3.61 17.98 -6.34
C ALA A 136 3.22 19.45 -6.61
N THR A 137 2.36 19.67 -7.60
CA THR A 137 2.02 21.02 -8.10
C THR A 137 0.55 21.37 -8.01
N ALA A 138 -0.33 20.42 -7.71
CA ALA A 138 -1.76 20.67 -7.58
C ALA A 138 -2.06 21.74 -6.53
N ASP A 139 -3.11 22.51 -6.73
CA ASP A 139 -3.58 23.46 -5.74
C ASP A 139 -4.10 22.71 -4.50
N LEU A 140 -3.54 23.01 -3.34
CA LEU A 140 -3.88 22.38 -2.07
C LEU A 140 -4.26 23.45 -1.05
N PRO A 141 -5.54 23.74 -0.90
CA PRO A 141 -5.98 24.76 0.07
C PRO A 141 -5.74 24.33 1.53
N GLU A 142 -5.69 23.02 1.78
CA GLU A 142 -5.43 22.43 3.11
C GLU A 142 -4.82 21.03 2.96
N SER A 143 -4.08 20.58 3.98
CA SER A 143 -3.56 19.20 4.04
C SER A 143 -4.71 18.20 4.03
N ARG A 144 -4.66 17.18 3.15
CA ARG A 144 -5.79 16.28 2.96
C ARG A 144 -5.37 14.89 2.49
N THR A 145 -6.21 13.90 2.84
CA THR A 145 -6.14 12.53 2.34
C THR A 145 -7.06 12.35 1.13
N TYR A 146 -6.56 11.62 0.13
CA TYR A 146 -7.27 11.25 -1.09
C TYR A 146 -7.13 9.74 -1.31
N ASP A 147 -8.26 9.08 -1.50
CA ASP A 147 -8.26 7.69 -1.95
C ASP A 147 -8.02 7.64 -3.46
N VAL A 148 -7.05 6.84 -3.88
CA VAL A 148 -6.70 6.67 -5.29
C VAL A 148 -6.79 5.20 -5.68
N GLY A 149 -7.52 4.94 -6.77
CA GLY A 149 -7.77 3.59 -7.26
C GLY A 149 -8.00 3.57 -8.76
N GLY A 150 -7.98 2.38 -9.34
CA GLY A 150 -8.44 2.17 -10.71
C GLY A 150 -9.98 2.24 -10.81
N PRO A 151 -10.53 2.10 -12.01
CA PRO A 151 -11.98 2.24 -12.23
C PRO A 151 -12.80 1.08 -11.65
N ASP A 152 -12.18 -0.07 -11.42
CA ASP A 152 -12.88 -1.31 -11.10
C ASP A 152 -12.67 -1.70 -9.64
N VAL A 153 -13.77 -2.05 -8.96
CA VAL A 153 -13.77 -2.67 -7.65
C VAL A 153 -14.06 -4.16 -7.82
N MET A 154 -13.18 -5.03 -7.33
CA MET A 154 -13.27 -6.47 -7.51
C MET A 154 -12.81 -7.24 -6.27
N GLU A 155 -13.07 -8.54 -6.21
CA GLU A 155 -12.50 -9.41 -5.18
C GLU A 155 -11.05 -9.79 -5.53
N TYR A 156 -10.23 -10.12 -4.52
CA TYR A 156 -8.88 -10.65 -4.75
C TYR A 156 -8.88 -11.88 -5.66
N GLY A 157 -9.83 -12.77 -5.46
CA GLY A 157 -9.99 -13.97 -6.28
C GLY A 157 -10.33 -13.65 -7.74
N GLU A 158 -11.14 -12.64 -7.96
CA GLU A 158 -11.47 -12.16 -9.30
C GLU A 158 -10.23 -11.58 -10.00
N MET A 159 -9.45 -10.75 -9.31
CA MET A 159 -8.20 -10.20 -9.85
C MET A 159 -7.22 -11.31 -10.27
N MET A 160 -7.08 -12.39 -9.46
CA MET A 160 -6.27 -13.55 -9.84
C MET A 160 -6.77 -14.23 -11.11
N ASN A 161 -8.09 -14.34 -11.29
CA ASN A 161 -8.68 -14.94 -12.48
C ASN A 161 -8.60 -14.04 -13.72
N ILE A 162 -8.70 -12.72 -13.54
CA ILE A 162 -8.43 -11.75 -14.62
C ILE A 162 -6.98 -11.90 -15.09
N TYR A 163 -6.02 -11.93 -14.14
CA TYR A 163 -4.63 -12.17 -14.47
C TYR A 163 -4.42 -13.50 -15.19
N ALA A 164 -5.05 -14.59 -14.72
CA ALA A 164 -4.97 -15.90 -15.39
C ALA A 164 -5.42 -15.82 -16.85
N GLY A 165 -6.54 -15.14 -17.12
CA GLY A 165 -7.05 -14.92 -18.48
C GLY A 165 -6.06 -14.15 -19.36
N VAL A 166 -5.50 -13.04 -18.87
CA VAL A 166 -4.50 -12.24 -19.59
C VAL A 166 -3.22 -13.04 -19.86
N ALA A 167 -2.81 -13.92 -18.92
CA ALA A 167 -1.64 -14.78 -19.05
C ALA A 167 -1.90 -16.05 -19.90
N GLY A 168 -3.08 -16.22 -20.50
CA GLY A 168 -3.43 -17.41 -21.29
C GLY A 168 -3.61 -18.69 -20.46
N LEU A 169 -3.84 -18.55 -19.18
CA LEU A 169 -4.02 -19.67 -18.25
C LEU A 169 -5.52 -19.98 -18.07
N ARG A 170 -5.82 -21.22 -17.68
CA ARG A 170 -7.18 -21.60 -17.31
C ARG A 170 -7.59 -20.88 -16.01
N PRO A 171 -8.89 -20.59 -15.81
CA PRO A 171 -9.37 -20.03 -14.56
C PRO A 171 -8.93 -20.85 -13.34
N ARG A 172 -8.54 -20.18 -12.27
CA ARG A 172 -8.07 -20.81 -11.04
C ARG A 172 -9.27 -21.14 -10.14
N ARG A 173 -9.30 -22.37 -9.63
CA ARG A 173 -10.32 -22.77 -8.65
C ARG A 173 -9.86 -22.37 -7.26
N MET A 174 -10.69 -21.62 -6.55
CA MET A 174 -10.42 -21.21 -5.18
C MET A 174 -11.28 -22.04 -4.24
N VAL A 175 -10.63 -22.68 -3.27
CA VAL A 175 -11.28 -23.45 -2.22
C VAL A 175 -11.04 -22.70 -0.91
N VAL A 176 -12.09 -22.05 -0.41
CA VAL A 176 -12.00 -21.27 0.82
C VAL A 176 -12.00 -22.24 2.01
N LEU A 177 -10.93 -22.19 2.80
CA LEU A 177 -10.81 -22.96 4.03
C LEU A 177 -11.04 -22.03 5.23
N PRO A 178 -12.09 -22.28 6.06
CA PRO A 178 -12.44 -21.40 7.17
C PRO A 178 -11.38 -21.35 8.28
N VAL A 179 -10.47 -22.31 8.32
CA VAL A 179 -9.41 -22.47 9.34
C VAL A 179 -8.06 -21.89 8.90
N LEU A 180 -7.92 -21.45 7.66
CA LEU A 180 -6.68 -20.84 7.19
C LEU A 180 -6.52 -19.44 7.81
N THR A 181 -5.78 -19.41 8.92
CA THR A 181 -5.36 -18.13 9.51
C THR A 181 -4.29 -17.46 8.64
N PRO A 182 -4.12 -16.13 8.67
CA PRO A 182 -3.06 -15.44 7.96
C PRO A 182 -1.65 -16.00 8.24
N ARG A 183 -1.41 -16.51 9.46
CA ARG A 183 -0.14 -17.15 9.85
C ARG A 183 0.12 -18.47 9.10
N LEU A 184 -0.88 -19.34 8.99
CA LEU A 184 -0.76 -20.61 8.25
C LEU A 184 -0.64 -20.35 6.74
N ALA A 185 -1.38 -19.38 6.21
CA ALA A 185 -1.27 -18.96 4.82
C ALA A 185 0.15 -18.40 4.52
N GLY A 186 0.75 -17.61 5.42
CA GLY A 186 2.10 -17.09 5.26
C GLY A 186 3.17 -18.17 5.17
N HIS A 187 3.11 -19.22 6.00
CA HIS A 187 4.04 -20.36 5.91
C HIS A 187 3.89 -21.13 4.60
N TRP A 188 2.67 -21.32 4.14
CA TRP A 188 2.41 -22.02 2.88
C TRP A 188 2.84 -21.19 1.67
N ILE A 189 2.60 -19.88 1.69
CA ILE A 189 3.08 -18.94 0.65
C ILE A 189 4.60 -18.99 0.58
N GLY A 190 5.32 -18.98 1.70
CA GLY A 190 6.78 -19.07 1.74
C GLY A 190 7.36 -20.39 1.17
N LEU A 191 6.55 -21.45 1.09
CA LEU A 191 6.95 -22.71 0.44
C LEU A 191 6.76 -22.71 -1.09
N VAL A 192 5.86 -21.87 -1.62
CA VAL A 192 5.49 -21.82 -3.04
C VAL A 192 6.02 -20.58 -3.76
N THR A 193 6.48 -19.57 -3.04
CA THR A 193 7.18 -18.39 -3.60
C THR A 193 8.67 -18.48 -3.30
N PRO A 194 9.55 -18.15 -4.24
CA PRO A 194 10.99 -18.12 -4.04
C PRO A 194 11.39 -17.03 -3.05
#